data_93f27e42ef9bd66de8a71dc2e8735ae6
#
_entry.id   93f27e42ef9bd66de8a71dc2e8735ae6
#
_cell.length_a   1.000
_cell.length_b   1.000
_cell.length_c   1.000
_cell.angle_alpha   90.00
_cell.angle_beta   90.00
_cell.angle_gamma   90.00
#
_symmetry.space_group_name_H-M   'P 1'
#
loop_
_entity.id
_entity.type
_entity.pdbx_description
1 polymer ?
#
loop_
_entity_poly.entity_id
_entity_poly.type
_entity_poly.pdbx_seq_one_letter_code
_entity_poly.pdbx_strand_id
1 'polypeptide(L)'
;MQPLLNIAVSAARQAGDIIVRHTESVDRLKITAKGLNDYFSEVDVKAEQAIIKAILKAYPDHGIIAEESGTHNPDAEAVWIIDPLDGTTNFLHGFPFYSVSIALKIKNRIEHAVVYDPVRHECFSASRGRGAQLNDRRIRVSKQTQLNAALLGTGFPNRNPALVQRYLPTFETMIGKCAGMRRTGSAALDMAYVACGRLDGFWQFGLRPWDIAAASLLIKEAGGLISDLQGGEDYLNQGDVVTGTPKIFKSLLQTLMPVMKG
;
A
#
# COMPACT_ATOMS: atom_id res chain seq x y z
N MET A 1 9.19 14.93 -17.00
CA MET A 1 8.82 13.66 -16.34
C MET A 1 10.09 12.87 -16.08
N GLN A 2 10.13 12.10 -15.00
CA GLN A 2 11.34 11.33 -14.64
C GLN A 2 11.24 9.94 -15.29
N PRO A 3 12.25 9.48 -16.06
CA PRO A 3 12.18 8.21 -16.80
C PRO A 3 11.82 7.01 -15.93
N LEU A 4 12.38 6.93 -14.71
CA LEU A 4 12.11 5.86 -13.74
C LEU A 4 10.64 5.82 -13.30
N LEU A 5 10.03 6.98 -13.02
CA LEU A 5 8.61 7.04 -12.67
C LEU A 5 7.73 6.63 -13.86
N ASN A 6 8.08 7.03 -15.07
CA ASN A 6 7.31 6.68 -16.28
C ASN A 6 7.28 5.18 -16.53
N ILE A 7 8.41 4.49 -16.31
CA ILE A 7 8.47 3.02 -16.41
C ILE A 7 7.56 2.39 -15.36
N ALA A 8 7.59 2.86 -14.10
CA ALA A 8 6.72 2.36 -13.04
C ALA A 8 5.23 2.54 -13.39
N VAL A 9 4.83 3.73 -13.86
CA VAL A 9 3.44 4.00 -14.29
C VAL A 9 3.02 3.11 -15.45
N SER A 10 3.90 2.94 -16.47
CA SER A 10 3.62 2.06 -17.61
C SER A 10 3.47 0.60 -17.18
N ALA A 11 4.37 0.12 -16.31
CA ALA A 11 4.35 -1.25 -15.79
C ALA A 11 3.09 -1.51 -14.94
N ALA A 12 2.71 -0.55 -14.06
CA ALA A 12 1.51 -0.65 -13.24
C ALA A 12 0.23 -0.71 -14.10
N ARG A 13 0.15 0.07 -15.17
CA ARG A 13 -0.99 0.04 -16.11
C ARG A 13 -1.07 -1.29 -16.87
N GLN A 14 0.07 -1.82 -17.34
CA GLN A 14 0.12 -3.13 -18.01
C GLN A 14 -0.34 -4.26 -17.08
N ALA A 15 0.10 -4.24 -15.81
CA ALA A 15 -0.38 -5.18 -14.80
C ALA A 15 -1.88 -5.02 -14.53
N GLY A 16 -2.36 -3.79 -14.38
CA GLY A 16 -3.77 -3.49 -14.19
C GLY A 16 -4.64 -3.99 -15.35
N ASP A 17 -4.18 -3.85 -16.59
CA ASP A 17 -4.88 -4.39 -17.77
C ASP A 17 -4.98 -5.93 -17.72
N ILE A 18 -3.94 -6.62 -17.22
CA ILE A 18 -3.97 -8.07 -17.00
C ILE A 18 -5.01 -8.42 -15.95
N ILE A 19 -5.03 -7.72 -14.82
CA ILE A 19 -5.96 -7.95 -13.71
C ILE A 19 -7.40 -7.78 -14.17
N VAL A 20 -7.74 -6.64 -14.80
CA VAL A 20 -9.11 -6.32 -15.22
C VAL A 20 -9.65 -7.31 -16.23
N ARG A 21 -8.84 -7.81 -17.18
CA ARG A 21 -9.27 -8.83 -18.14
C ARG A 21 -9.71 -10.15 -17.49
N HIS A 22 -9.31 -10.43 -16.27
CA HIS A 22 -9.65 -11.67 -15.56
C HIS A 22 -10.78 -11.49 -14.53
N THR A 23 -11.30 -10.27 -14.33
CA THR A 23 -12.38 -10.03 -13.35
C THR A 23 -13.67 -10.78 -13.63
N GLU A 24 -14.00 -11.00 -14.91
CA GLU A 24 -15.22 -11.72 -15.32
C GLU A 24 -15.04 -13.26 -15.35
N SER A 25 -13.82 -13.75 -15.07
CA SER A 25 -13.48 -15.18 -15.16
C SER A 25 -12.78 -15.71 -13.91
N VAL A 26 -12.98 -15.05 -12.78
CA VAL A 26 -12.33 -15.39 -11.48
C VAL A 26 -12.63 -16.84 -11.06
N ASP A 27 -13.83 -17.33 -11.34
CA ASP A 27 -14.29 -18.71 -11.10
C ASP A 27 -13.45 -19.78 -11.83
N ARG A 28 -12.72 -19.41 -12.86
CA ARG A 28 -11.89 -20.32 -13.69
C ARG A 28 -10.40 -20.23 -13.33
N LEU A 29 -10.02 -19.33 -12.44
CA LEU A 29 -8.62 -19.12 -12.10
C LEU A 29 -8.09 -20.23 -11.20
N LYS A 30 -6.82 -20.58 -11.42
CA LYS A 30 -6.09 -21.42 -10.49
C LYS A 30 -5.69 -20.60 -9.26
N ILE A 31 -6.31 -20.91 -8.14
CA ILE A 31 -6.05 -20.27 -6.84
C ILE A 31 -5.15 -21.19 -6.02
N THR A 32 -4.15 -20.63 -5.37
CA THR A 32 -3.23 -21.35 -4.48
C THR A 32 -3.20 -20.65 -3.12
N ALA A 33 -3.31 -21.43 -2.04
CA ALA A 33 -3.15 -20.92 -0.67
C ALA A 33 -1.65 -20.88 -0.32
N LYS A 34 -1.16 -19.71 0.11
CA LYS A 34 0.18 -19.53 0.69
C LYS A 34 0.19 -19.85 2.19
N GLY A 35 -0.96 -19.71 2.86
CA GLY A 35 -1.12 -19.91 4.30
C GLY A 35 -2.52 -19.56 4.78
N LEU A 36 -2.66 -19.32 6.07
CA LEU A 36 -3.94 -18.94 6.69
C LEU A 36 -4.42 -17.59 6.10
N ASN A 37 -5.57 -17.61 5.43
CA ASN A 37 -6.17 -16.44 4.79
C ASN A 37 -5.23 -15.70 3.82
N ASP A 38 -4.30 -16.43 3.19
CA ASP A 38 -3.30 -15.90 2.28
C ASP A 38 -3.36 -16.67 0.96
N TYR A 39 -3.77 -15.99 -0.11
CA TYR A 39 -4.04 -16.59 -1.40
C TYR A 39 -3.35 -15.79 -2.52
N PHE A 40 -2.98 -16.50 -3.57
CA PHE A 40 -2.60 -15.88 -4.85
C PHE A 40 -3.21 -16.66 -6.01
N SER A 41 -3.32 -16.03 -7.14
CA SER A 41 -3.79 -16.62 -8.38
C SER A 41 -2.74 -16.54 -9.49
N GLU A 42 -2.99 -17.22 -10.59
CA GLU A 42 -2.14 -17.05 -11.78
C GLU A 42 -2.12 -15.62 -12.33
N VAL A 43 -3.11 -14.78 -11.93
CA VAL A 43 -3.18 -13.37 -12.34
C VAL A 43 -2.13 -12.56 -11.63
N ASP A 44 -1.92 -12.77 -10.30
CA ASP A 44 -0.86 -12.14 -9.51
C ASP A 44 0.51 -12.40 -10.16
N VAL A 45 0.78 -13.68 -10.49
CA VAL A 45 2.04 -14.09 -11.14
C VAL A 45 2.21 -13.44 -12.52
N LYS A 46 1.17 -13.43 -13.35
CA LYS A 46 1.22 -12.81 -14.69
C LYS A 46 1.44 -11.30 -14.61
N ALA A 47 0.75 -10.64 -13.68
CA ALA A 47 0.90 -9.20 -13.44
C ALA A 47 2.32 -8.86 -12.98
N GLU A 48 2.87 -9.63 -12.02
CA GLU A 48 4.24 -9.46 -11.54
C GLU A 48 5.27 -9.64 -12.65
N GLN A 49 5.14 -10.71 -13.43
CA GLN A 49 6.05 -10.98 -14.56
C GLN A 49 6.03 -9.85 -15.60
N ALA A 50 4.86 -9.27 -15.87
CA ALA A 50 4.74 -8.13 -16.78
C ALA A 50 5.46 -6.89 -16.23
N ILE A 51 5.32 -6.61 -14.93
CA ILE A 51 6.02 -5.50 -14.25
C ILE A 51 7.54 -5.71 -14.32
N ILE A 52 8.02 -6.87 -13.86
CA ILE A 52 9.46 -7.19 -13.82
C ILE A 52 10.08 -7.12 -15.22
N LYS A 53 9.40 -7.69 -16.22
CA LYS A 53 9.85 -7.65 -17.63
C LYS A 53 9.97 -6.22 -18.16
N ALA A 54 8.99 -5.36 -17.87
CA ALA A 54 9.02 -3.95 -18.29
C ALA A 54 10.18 -3.19 -17.64
N ILE A 55 10.41 -3.42 -16.35
CA ILE A 55 11.47 -2.79 -15.56
C ILE A 55 12.85 -3.25 -16.05
N LEU A 56 13.10 -4.57 -16.07
CA LEU A 56 14.43 -5.11 -16.39
C LEU A 56 14.80 -4.93 -17.87
N LYS A 57 13.83 -4.78 -18.76
CA LYS A 57 14.09 -4.38 -20.16
C LYS A 57 14.74 -2.99 -20.25
N ALA A 58 14.32 -2.07 -19.36
CA ALA A 58 14.86 -0.69 -19.34
C ALA A 58 16.06 -0.53 -18.41
N TYR A 59 16.12 -1.31 -17.33
CA TYR A 59 17.11 -1.23 -16.26
C TYR A 59 17.55 -2.63 -15.83
N PRO A 60 18.39 -3.33 -16.63
CA PRO A 60 18.73 -4.75 -16.41
C PRO A 60 19.52 -4.99 -15.11
N ASP A 61 20.22 -3.98 -14.60
CA ASP A 61 21.07 -4.08 -13.40
C ASP A 61 20.35 -3.75 -12.11
N HIS A 62 19.05 -3.35 -12.18
CA HIS A 62 18.27 -3.05 -10.98
C HIS A 62 17.86 -4.32 -10.24
N GLY A 63 17.72 -4.19 -8.91
CA GLY A 63 17.19 -5.24 -8.05
C GLY A 63 15.65 -5.24 -8.01
N ILE A 64 15.09 -6.39 -7.62
CA ILE A 64 13.66 -6.61 -7.44
C ILE A 64 13.44 -7.23 -6.07
N ILE A 65 12.43 -6.75 -5.34
CA ILE A 65 11.80 -7.38 -4.19
C ILE A 65 10.30 -7.43 -4.52
N ALA A 66 9.77 -8.62 -4.77
CA ALA A 66 8.40 -8.80 -5.21
C ALA A 66 7.67 -9.85 -4.37
N GLU A 67 6.35 -9.74 -4.28
CA GLU A 67 5.54 -10.60 -3.41
C GLU A 67 5.56 -12.05 -3.85
N GLU A 68 5.43 -12.32 -5.17
CA GLU A 68 5.23 -13.68 -5.69
C GLU A 68 6.54 -14.39 -6.01
N SER A 69 7.48 -13.73 -6.70
CA SER A 69 8.76 -14.31 -7.10
C SER A 69 9.89 -14.10 -6.09
N GLY A 70 9.66 -13.29 -5.06
CA GLY A 70 10.66 -13.01 -4.02
C GLY A 70 11.70 -11.99 -4.48
N THR A 71 12.97 -12.30 -4.21
CA THR A 71 14.05 -11.31 -4.32
C THR A 71 15.05 -11.68 -5.42
N HIS A 72 15.40 -10.71 -6.26
CA HIS A 72 16.44 -10.80 -7.26
C HIS A 72 17.37 -9.57 -7.14
N ASN A 73 18.69 -9.79 -7.07
CA ASN A 73 19.72 -8.74 -6.95
C ASN A 73 19.40 -7.65 -5.88
N PRO A 74 19.13 -8.05 -4.60
CA PRO A 74 18.65 -7.11 -3.56
C PRO A 74 19.68 -6.07 -3.14
N ASP A 75 20.96 -6.33 -3.40
CA ASP A 75 22.08 -5.47 -3.05
C ASP A 75 22.39 -4.41 -4.12
N ALA A 76 21.62 -4.38 -5.21
CA ALA A 76 21.73 -3.34 -6.22
C ALA A 76 21.48 -1.95 -5.62
N GLU A 77 22.15 -0.92 -6.14
CA GLU A 77 21.94 0.47 -5.69
C GLU A 77 20.48 0.92 -5.85
N ALA A 78 19.81 0.42 -6.89
CA ALA A 78 18.40 0.69 -7.18
C ALA A 78 17.58 -0.61 -7.14
N VAL A 79 16.60 -0.68 -6.25
CA VAL A 79 15.76 -1.88 -6.01
C VAL A 79 14.28 -1.50 -6.12
N TRP A 80 13.55 -2.22 -6.97
CA TRP A 80 12.10 -2.10 -7.09
C TRP A 80 11.42 -3.00 -6.06
N ILE A 81 10.40 -2.45 -5.39
CA ILE A 81 9.57 -3.16 -4.42
C ILE A 81 8.18 -3.23 -5.02
N ILE A 82 7.65 -4.45 -5.22
CA ILE A 82 6.49 -4.69 -6.08
C ILE A 82 5.47 -5.57 -5.35
N ASP A 83 4.22 -5.09 -5.32
CA ASP A 83 3.03 -5.89 -5.10
C ASP A 83 2.20 -5.86 -6.40
N PRO A 84 2.07 -7.00 -7.08
CA PRO A 84 1.33 -7.06 -8.34
C PRO A 84 -0.17 -6.90 -8.17
N LEU A 85 -0.73 -7.28 -7.01
CA LEU A 85 -2.18 -7.26 -6.74
C LEU A 85 -2.46 -7.16 -5.22
N ASP A 86 -2.25 -5.98 -4.63
CA ASP A 86 -2.68 -5.72 -3.25
C ASP A 86 -4.21 -5.77 -3.15
N GLY A 87 -4.71 -6.71 -2.37
CA GLY A 87 -6.12 -7.02 -2.26
C GLY A 87 -6.55 -8.25 -3.06
N THR A 88 -5.71 -9.27 -3.21
CA THR A 88 -6.00 -10.53 -3.91
C THR A 88 -7.32 -11.17 -3.45
N THR A 89 -7.62 -11.18 -2.14
CA THR A 89 -8.89 -11.68 -1.62
C THR A 89 -10.09 -10.92 -2.20
N ASN A 90 -10.00 -9.60 -2.30
CA ASN A 90 -11.05 -8.78 -2.90
C ASN A 90 -11.24 -9.14 -4.38
N PHE A 91 -10.15 -9.24 -5.12
CA PHE A 91 -10.17 -9.64 -6.53
C PHE A 91 -10.84 -11.00 -6.71
N LEU A 92 -10.46 -12.01 -5.91
CA LEU A 92 -11.01 -13.37 -5.97
C LEU A 92 -12.52 -13.43 -5.64
N HIS A 93 -13.04 -12.47 -4.88
CA HIS A 93 -14.46 -12.35 -4.56
C HIS A 93 -15.22 -11.35 -5.45
N GLY A 94 -14.59 -10.80 -6.49
CA GLY A 94 -15.20 -9.79 -7.35
C GLY A 94 -15.48 -8.46 -6.63
N PHE A 95 -14.84 -8.21 -5.47
CA PHE A 95 -14.99 -6.95 -4.76
C PHE A 95 -14.01 -5.92 -5.34
N PRO A 96 -14.50 -4.82 -5.97
CA PRO A 96 -13.70 -3.97 -6.85
C PRO A 96 -12.84 -2.96 -6.06
N PHE A 97 -11.96 -3.44 -5.19
CA PHE A 97 -11.04 -2.63 -4.38
C PHE A 97 -9.70 -3.36 -4.21
N TYR A 98 -8.80 -3.13 -5.13
CA TYR A 98 -7.45 -3.69 -5.18
C TYR A 98 -6.54 -2.80 -6.03
N SER A 99 -5.23 -2.96 -5.90
CA SER A 99 -4.27 -2.10 -6.59
C SER A 99 -2.97 -2.82 -6.97
N VAL A 100 -2.22 -2.22 -7.89
CA VAL A 100 -0.81 -2.52 -8.15
C VAL A 100 0.03 -1.52 -7.39
N SER A 101 1.02 -1.98 -6.64
CA SER A 101 1.93 -1.14 -5.86
C SER A 101 3.37 -1.33 -6.34
N ILE A 102 4.04 -0.25 -6.76
CA ILE A 102 5.41 -0.26 -7.24
C ILE A 102 6.17 0.90 -6.61
N ALA A 103 7.26 0.58 -5.90
CA ALA A 103 8.19 1.58 -5.38
C ALA A 103 9.60 1.35 -5.91
N LEU A 104 10.34 2.42 -6.11
CA LEU A 104 11.79 2.35 -6.37
C LEU A 104 12.56 2.89 -5.18
N LYS A 105 13.38 2.04 -4.58
CA LYS A 105 14.33 2.37 -3.53
C LYS A 105 15.72 2.58 -4.14
N ILE A 106 16.35 3.74 -3.88
CA ILE A 106 17.74 4.03 -4.24
C ILE A 106 18.48 4.40 -2.96
N LYS A 107 19.63 3.76 -2.69
CA LYS A 107 20.44 4.02 -1.48
C LYS A 107 19.60 4.05 -0.20
N ASN A 108 18.79 3.03 0.02
CA ASN A 108 17.90 2.88 1.17
C ASN A 108 16.77 3.93 1.30
N ARG A 109 16.48 4.73 0.28
CA ARG A 109 15.39 5.71 0.28
C ARG A 109 14.42 5.44 -0.86
N ILE A 110 13.12 5.49 -0.56
CA ILE A 110 12.09 5.41 -1.61
C ILE A 110 12.11 6.72 -2.39
N GLU A 111 12.43 6.65 -3.67
CA GLU A 111 12.59 7.80 -4.57
C GLU A 111 11.41 7.97 -5.53
N HIS A 112 10.79 6.86 -5.95
CA HIS A 112 9.60 6.87 -6.80
C HIS A 112 8.55 5.90 -6.28
N ALA A 113 7.29 6.23 -6.51
CA ALA A 113 6.14 5.44 -6.08
C ALA A 113 4.99 5.51 -7.07
N VAL A 114 4.33 4.37 -7.27
CA VAL A 114 3.07 4.25 -8.00
C VAL A 114 2.15 3.30 -7.22
N VAL A 115 0.92 3.73 -6.98
CA VAL A 115 -0.20 2.86 -6.60
C VAL A 115 -1.27 3.04 -7.66
N TYR A 116 -1.67 1.97 -8.32
CA TYR A 116 -2.62 2.03 -9.43
C TYR A 116 -3.87 1.20 -9.12
N ASP A 117 -5.02 1.86 -9.07
CA ASP A 117 -6.35 1.24 -9.01
C ASP A 117 -6.81 0.98 -10.46
N PRO A 118 -6.82 -0.27 -10.94
CA PRO A 118 -7.18 -0.56 -12.32
C PRO A 118 -8.69 -0.51 -12.56
N VAL A 119 -9.50 -0.60 -11.50
CA VAL A 119 -10.97 -0.55 -11.61
C VAL A 119 -11.45 0.87 -11.85
N ARG A 120 -10.85 1.84 -11.13
CA ARG A 120 -11.21 3.26 -11.24
C ARG A 120 -10.32 4.03 -12.20
N HIS A 121 -9.30 3.37 -12.78
CA HIS A 121 -8.26 4.02 -13.59
C HIS A 121 -7.58 5.17 -12.86
N GLU A 122 -7.32 5.00 -11.55
CA GLU A 122 -6.69 5.98 -10.70
C GLU A 122 -5.21 5.64 -10.50
N CYS A 123 -4.33 6.47 -11.02
CA CYS A 123 -2.89 6.34 -10.89
C CYS A 123 -2.36 7.36 -9.89
N PHE A 124 -2.04 6.89 -8.69
CA PHE A 124 -1.35 7.67 -7.68
C PHE A 124 0.15 7.55 -7.92
N SER A 125 0.85 8.66 -8.03
CA SER A 125 2.28 8.67 -8.30
C SER A 125 3.00 9.74 -7.50
N ALA A 126 4.25 9.46 -7.12
CA ALA A 126 5.12 10.43 -6.46
C ALA A 126 6.59 10.23 -6.85
N SER A 127 7.32 11.32 -6.82
CA SER A 127 8.78 11.34 -6.78
C SER A 127 9.22 12.22 -5.63
N ARG A 128 10.25 11.78 -4.91
CA ARG A 128 10.74 12.49 -3.73
C ARG A 128 11.05 13.96 -4.04
N GLY A 129 10.53 14.86 -3.21
CA GLY A 129 10.67 16.31 -3.35
C GLY A 129 9.88 16.94 -4.50
N ARG A 130 8.98 16.19 -5.17
CA ARG A 130 8.18 16.68 -6.30
C ARG A 130 6.68 16.74 -6.03
N GLY A 131 6.26 16.22 -4.87
CA GLY A 131 4.86 16.08 -4.50
C GLY A 131 4.20 14.82 -5.06
N ALA A 132 3.00 14.52 -4.55
CA ALA A 132 2.17 13.42 -4.99
C ALA A 132 1.10 13.87 -5.97
N GLN A 133 0.70 12.97 -6.87
CA GLN A 133 -0.29 13.22 -7.92
C GLN A 133 -1.30 12.06 -8.01
N LEU A 134 -2.52 12.37 -8.41
CA LEU A 134 -3.55 11.44 -8.88
C LEU A 134 -3.90 11.81 -10.32
N ASN A 135 -3.65 10.91 -11.26
CA ASN A 135 -3.87 11.16 -12.69
C ASN A 135 -3.30 12.52 -13.12
N ASP A 136 -1.99 12.74 -12.84
CA ASP A 136 -1.22 13.93 -13.15
C ASP A 136 -1.68 15.23 -12.45
N ARG A 137 -2.69 15.15 -11.57
CA ARG A 137 -3.15 16.27 -10.76
C ARG A 137 -2.56 16.19 -9.36
N ARG A 138 -1.96 17.28 -8.88
CA ARG A 138 -1.37 17.35 -7.53
C ARG A 138 -2.40 17.07 -6.45
N ILE A 139 -2.06 16.19 -5.51
CA ILE A 139 -2.88 15.84 -4.36
C ILE A 139 -2.23 16.28 -3.05
N ARG A 140 -3.06 16.38 -2.00
CA ARG A 140 -2.68 16.64 -0.62
C ARG A 140 -3.56 15.83 0.31
N VAL A 141 -3.03 15.51 1.49
CA VAL A 141 -3.83 14.99 2.59
C VAL A 141 -4.97 15.95 2.94
N SER A 142 -6.01 15.46 3.56
CA SER A 142 -7.16 16.29 3.96
C SER A 142 -6.76 17.39 4.96
N LYS A 143 -7.65 18.31 5.20
CA LYS A 143 -7.50 19.37 6.22
C LYS A 143 -8.09 18.98 7.58
N GLN A 144 -8.49 17.71 7.74
CA GLN A 144 -9.10 17.25 8.99
C GLN A 144 -8.11 17.33 10.15
N THR A 145 -8.56 17.86 11.27
CA THR A 145 -7.73 18.06 12.47
C THR A 145 -8.30 17.38 13.72
N GLN A 146 -9.57 16.99 13.68
CA GLN A 146 -10.28 16.42 14.83
C GLN A 146 -10.59 14.94 14.60
N LEU A 147 -10.16 14.09 15.53
CA LEU A 147 -10.31 12.64 15.41
C LEU A 147 -11.78 12.20 15.33
N ASN A 148 -12.66 12.83 16.11
CA ASN A 148 -14.08 12.52 16.15
C ASN A 148 -14.83 12.80 14.83
N ALA A 149 -14.25 13.61 13.95
CA ALA A 149 -14.78 13.89 12.62
C ALA A 149 -13.97 13.20 11.50
N ALA A 150 -12.96 12.40 11.85
CA ALA A 150 -12.08 11.74 10.90
C ALA A 150 -12.70 10.44 10.34
N LEU A 151 -12.52 10.22 9.04
CA LEU A 151 -12.75 8.92 8.38
C LEU A 151 -11.44 8.17 8.30
N LEU A 152 -11.37 7.01 8.95
CA LEU A 152 -10.15 6.24 9.08
C LEU A 152 -10.20 4.94 8.27
N GLY A 153 -9.05 4.54 7.72
CA GLY A 153 -8.84 3.21 7.18
C GLY A 153 -8.14 2.29 8.20
N THR A 154 -8.37 0.99 8.09
CA THR A 154 -7.65 -0.03 8.87
C THR A 154 -7.67 -1.37 8.16
N GLY A 155 -6.71 -2.25 8.49
CA GLY A 155 -6.69 -3.63 8.03
C GLY A 155 -6.64 -4.60 9.20
N PHE A 156 -7.22 -5.79 9.01
CA PHE A 156 -7.19 -6.86 10.02
C PHE A 156 -5.97 -7.76 9.79
N PRO A 157 -5.13 -8.01 10.80
CA PRO A 157 -3.99 -8.92 10.68
C PRO A 157 -4.44 -10.40 10.78
N ASN A 158 -5.43 -10.79 9.97
CA ASN A 158 -6.11 -12.09 10.01
C ASN A 158 -5.23 -13.28 9.59
N ARG A 159 -4.05 -12.99 9.02
CA ARG A 159 -3.04 -14.01 8.69
C ARG A 159 -2.21 -14.45 9.91
N ASN A 160 -2.22 -13.66 10.99
CA ASN A 160 -1.42 -13.92 12.20
C ASN A 160 -2.26 -13.75 13.47
N PRO A 161 -2.68 -14.84 14.15
CA PRO A 161 -3.49 -14.78 15.36
C PRO A 161 -2.87 -13.97 16.51
N ALA A 162 -1.55 -13.95 16.64
CA ALA A 162 -0.88 -13.16 17.67
C ALA A 162 -1.04 -11.64 17.41
N LEU A 163 -0.99 -11.22 16.17
CA LEU A 163 -1.24 -9.83 15.80
C LEU A 163 -2.71 -9.45 15.97
N VAL A 164 -3.65 -10.39 15.82
CA VAL A 164 -5.08 -10.14 16.08
C VAL A 164 -5.28 -9.72 17.54
N GLN A 165 -4.64 -10.38 18.49
CA GLN A 165 -4.73 -10.02 19.91
C GLN A 165 -4.20 -8.61 20.20
N ARG A 166 -3.14 -8.18 19.50
CA ARG A 166 -2.60 -6.82 19.59
C ARG A 166 -3.50 -5.79 18.90
N TYR A 167 -4.16 -6.17 17.83
CA TYR A 167 -5.01 -5.29 17.02
C TYR A 167 -6.34 -4.97 17.70
N LEU A 168 -7.02 -5.97 18.27
CA LEU A 168 -8.38 -5.83 18.81
C LEU A 168 -8.52 -4.68 19.82
N PRO A 169 -7.63 -4.47 20.82
CA PRO A 169 -7.72 -3.32 21.71
C PRO A 169 -7.63 -1.98 21.00
N THR A 170 -6.85 -1.89 19.90
CA THR A 170 -6.74 -0.66 19.12
C THR A 170 -8.03 -0.35 18.36
N PHE A 171 -8.65 -1.38 17.79
CA PHE A 171 -9.92 -1.25 17.08
C PHE A 171 -11.06 -0.84 18.05
N GLU A 172 -11.19 -1.56 19.18
CA GLU A 172 -12.15 -1.23 20.24
C GLU A 172 -12.00 0.20 20.74
N THR A 173 -10.75 0.63 20.97
CA THR A 173 -10.45 2.00 21.42
C THR A 173 -10.86 3.06 20.40
N MET A 174 -10.80 2.75 19.11
CA MET A 174 -11.16 3.68 18.05
C MET A 174 -12.66 3.75 17.76
N ILE A 175 -13.44 2.71 18.11
CA ILE A 175 -14.91 2.74 18.02
C ILE A 175 -15.44 3.89 18.87
N GLY A 176 -16.26 4.74 18.27
CA GLY A 176 -16.85 5.91 18.93
C GLY A 176 -15.91 7.14 19.04
N LYS A 177 -14.64 7.04 18.65
CA LYS A 177 -13.71 8.18 18.65
C LYS A 177 -13.52 8.85 17.29
N CYS A 178 -14.00 8.25 16.22
CA CYS A 178 -13.93 8.78 14.86
C CYS A 178 -15.31 8.81 14.19
N ALA A 179 -15.44 9.52 13.08
CA ALA A 179 -16.68 9.56 12.31
C ALA A 179 -17.03 8.21 11.66
N GLY A 180 -16.03 7.39 11.40
CA GLY A 180 -16.21 6.04 10.89
C GLY A 180 -14.89 5.38 10.49
N MET A 181 -14.96 4.06 10.34
CA MET A 181 -13.82 3.26 9.91
C MET A 181 -14.15 2.49 8.64
N ARG A 182 -13.13 2.25 7.81
CA ARG A 182 -13.21 1.44 6.60
C ARG A 182 -12.17 0.32 6.68
N ARG A 183 -12.60 -0.90 6.40
CA ARG A 183 -11.73 -2.05 6.16
C ARG A 183 -11.94 -2.46 4.71
N THR A 184 -11.20 -1.86 3.81
CA THR A 184 -11.41 -2.01 2.37
C THR A 184 -10.70 -3.22 1.78
N GLY A 185 -9.54 -3.60 2.34
CA GLY A 185 -8.83 -4.83 2.01
C GLY A 185 -7.65 -4.69 1.03
N SER A 186 -7.24 -3.46 0.71
CA SER A 186 -6.01 -3.11 0.00
C SER A 186 -5.29 -2.02 0.80
N ALA A 187 -4.18 -2.37 1.43
CA ALA A 187 -3.46 -1.45 2.31
C ALA A 187 -2.79 -0.31 1.54
N ALA A 188 -2.21 -0.63 0.38
CA ALA A 188 -1.58 0.37 -0.48
C ALA A 188 -2.61 1.40 -0.97
N LEU A 189 -3.81 0.95 -1.36
CA LEU A 189 -4.87 1.83 -1.85
C LEU A 189 -5.50 2.64 -0.71
N ASP A 190 -5.71 2.06 0.48
CA ASP A 190 -6.15 2.80 1.66
C ASP A 190 -5.20 3.94 2.02
N MET A 191 -3.89 3.67 2.02
CA MET A 191 -2.87 4.69 2.26
C MET A 191 -2.80 5.71 1.13
N ALA A 192 -3.00 5.33 -0.13
CA ALA A 192 -3.12 6.27 -1.24
C ALA A 192 -4.37 7.18 -1.08
N TYR A 193 -5.45 6.65 -0.51
CA TYR A 193 -6.64 7.45 -0.16
C TYR A 193 -6.37 8.43 0.97
N VAL A 194 -5.49 8.11 1.92
CA VAL A 194 -4.99 9.10 2.88
C VAL A 194 -4.21 10.20 2.16
N ALA A 195 -3.32 9.85 1.23
CA ALA A 195 -2.51 10.82 0.49
C ALA A 195 -3.35 11.80 -0.34
N CYS A 196 -4.52 11.39 -0.84
CA CYS A 196 -5.42 12.27 -1.60
C CYS A 196 -6.56 12.87 -0.77
N GLY A 197 -6.61 12.63 0.55
CA GLY A 197 -7.58 13.22 1.46
C GLY A 197 -8.98 12.59 1.43
N ARG A 198 -9.13 11.39 0.88
CA ARG A 198 -10.38 10.60 0.96
C ARG A 198 -10.52 9.90 2.30
N LEU A 199 -9.39 9.51 2.91
CA LEU A 199 -9.26 9.09 4.30
C LEU A 199 -8.40 10.10 5.04
N ASP A 200 -8.62 10.24 6.34
CA ASP A 200 -7.89 11.18 7.17
C ASP A 200 -6.71 10.54 7.89
N GLY A 201 -6.76 9.23 8.06
CA GLY A 201 -5.70 8.42 8.66
C GLY A 201 -5.94 6.93 8.41
N PHE A 202 -4.90 6.13 8.72
CA PHE A 202 -4.92 4.68 8.57
C PHE A 202 -3.97 4.05 9.59
N TRP A 203 -4.30 2.84 10.06
CA TRP A 203 -3.38 2.00 10.82
C TRP A 203 -3.59 0.52 10.49
N GLN A 204 -2.51 -0.24 10.48
CA GLN A 204 -2.55 -1.70 10.30
C GLN A 204 -1.27 -2.34 10.87
N PHE A 205 -1.38 -3.61 11.25
CA PHE A 205 -0.30 -4.45 11.76
C PHE A 205 0.10 -5.51 10.73
N GLY A 206 1.39 -5.85 10.72
CA GLY A 206 1.89 -7.03 10.02
C GLY A 206 1.86 -6.94 8.49
N LEU A 207 1.97 -5.74 7.94
CA LEU A 207 2.13 -5.50 6.52
C LEU A 207 3.53 -5.93 6.03
N ARG A 208 3.64 -6.14 4.73
CA ARG A 208 4.91 -6.41 4.07
C ARG A 208 5.48 -5.14 3.42
N PRO A 209 6.79 -5.10 3.12
CA PRO A 209 7.38 -3.92 2.50
C PRO A 209 6.69 -3.46 1.20
N TRP A 210 6.20 -4.39 0.40
CA TRP A 210 5.52 -4.10 -0.86
C TRP A 210 4.14 -3.46 -0.67
N ASP A 211 3.43 -3.76 0.42
CA ASP A 211 2.17 -3.11 0.79
C ASP A 211 2.37 -1.63 1.14
N ILE A 212 3.56 -1.29 1.69
CA ILE A 212 3.82 0.00 2.35
C ILE A 212 4.65 0.95 1.49
N ALA A 213 5.67 0.44 0.80
CA ALA A 213 6.75 1.27 0.27
C ALA A 213 6.27 2.39 -0.66
N ALA A 214 5.41 2.07 -1.64
CA ALA A 214 4.89 3.07 -2.57
C ALA A 214 4.01 4.11 -1.85
N ALA A 215 3.04 3.64 -1.07
CA ALA A 215 2.11 4.52 -0.39
C ALA A 215 2.79 5.42 0.65
N SER A 216 3.89 4.96 1.27
CA SER A 216 4.67 5.77 2.22
C SER A 216 5.22 7.05 1.60
N LEU A 217 5.72 6.96 0.36
CA LEU A 217 6.20 8.13 -0.36
C LEU A 217 5.03 9.03 -0.79
N LEU A 218 3.92 8.45 -1.28
CA LEU A 218 2.71 9.22 -1.62
C LEU A 218 2.25 10.09 -0.45
N ILE A 219 2.17 9.52 0.75
CA ILE A 219 1.75 10.21 1.97
C ILE A 219 2.71 11.35 2.31
N LYS A 220 4.03 11.09 2.36
CA LYS A 220 5.04 12.11 2.67
C LYS A 220 5.00 13.26 1.67
N GLU A 221 4.91 12.96 0.38
CA GLU A 221 4.86 13.95 -0.69
C GLU A 221 3.52 14.72 -0.77
N ALA A 222 2.45 14.14 -0.21
CA ALA A 222 1.15 14.80 -0.05
C ALA A 222 1.06 15.68 1.21
N GLY A 223 2.09 15.66 2.08
CA GLY A 223 2.13 16.43 3.32
C GLY A 223 1.53 15.72 4.53
N GLY A 224 1.30 14.41 4.47
CA GLY A 224 0.95 13.55 5.58
C GLY A 224 2.17 13.05 6.34
N LEU A 225 1.92 12.35 7.45
CA LEU A 225 2.93 11.68 8.27
C LEU A 225 2.68 10.18 8.28
N ILE A 226 3.77 9.42 8.38
CA ILE A 226 3.76 7.96 8.50
C ILE A 226 4.87 7.51 9.43
N SER A 227 4.59 6.56 10.31
CA SER A 227 5.55 5.92 11.20
C SER A 227 5.15 4.48 11.49
N ASP A 228 6.01 3.76 12.21
CA ASP A 228 5.57 2.60 12.98
C ASP A 228 4.68 3.03 14.16
N LEU A 229 4.13 2.07 14.89
CA LEU A 229 3.22 2.33 16.01
C LEU A 229 3.91 2.87 17.28
N GLN A 230 5.24 2.94 17.30
CA GLN A 230 6.03 3.62 18.34
C GLN A 230 6.40 5.05 17.96
N GLY A 231 6.05 5.48 16.74
CA GLY A 231 6.41 6.80 16.21
C GLY A 231 7.79 6.84 15.54
N GLY A 232 8.41 5.66 15.29
CA GLY A 232 9.69 5.50 14.60
C GLY A 232 9.54 5.40 13.07
N GLU A 233 10.67 5.27 12.37
CA GLU A 233 10.70 5.19 10.91
C GLU A 233 10.88 3.77 10.36
N ASP A 234 10.88 2.74 11.23
CA ASP A 234 11.17 1.35 10.84
C ASP A 234 9.93 0.56 10.34
N TYR A 235 8.88 1.26 9.95
CA TYR A 235 7.60 0.67 9.50
C TYR A 235 7.75 -0.27 8.30
N LEU A 236 8.75 -0.08 7.42
CA LEU A 236 8.98 -0.99 6.29
C LEU A 236 9.48 -2.38 6.73
N ASN A 237 10.25 -2.46 7.81
CA ASN A 237 10.76 -3.73 8.31
C ASN A 237 9.83 -4.36 9.35
N GLN A 238 9.23 -3.54 10.23
CA GLN A 238 8.32 -4.02 11.28
C GLN A 238 6.94 -4.42 10.73
N GLY A 239 6.48 -3.76 9.65
CA GLY A 239 5.17 -4.02 9.07
C GLY A 239 4.00 -3.41 9.85
N ASP A 240 4.26 -2.72 10.95
CA ASP A 240 3.25 -1.99 11.70
C ASP A 240 3.22 -0.54 11.23
N VAL A 241 2.07 -0.01 10.84
CA VAL A 241 1.94 1.31 10.22
C VAL A 241 0.85 2.13 10.88
N VAL A 242 1.15 3.42 11.11
CA VAL A 242 0.16 4.45 11.36
C VAL A 242 0.46 5.66 10.47
N THR A 243 -0.57 6.24 9.89
CA THR A 243 -0.45 7.39 8.99
C THR A 243 -1.67 8.29 9.04
N GLY A 244 -1.53 9.54 8.60
CA GLY A 244 -2.63 10.48 8.50
C GLY A 244 -2.21 11.91 8.22
N THR A 245 -3.18 12.83 8.26
CA THR A 245 -2.86 14.25 8.33
C THR A 245 -2.01 14.52 9.58
N PRO A 246 -1.21 15.58 9.65
CA PRO A 246 -0.33 15.80 10.80
C PRO A 246 -1.04 15.79 12.16
N LYS A 247 -2.28 16.29 12.24
CA LYS A 247 -3.05 16.31 13.49
C LYS A 247 -3.70 14.94 13.77
N ILE A 248 -4.28 14.29 12.78
CA ILE A 248 -4.87 12.96 12.92
C ILE A 248 -3.82 11.93 13.24
N PHE A 249 -2.65 11.95 12.57
CA PHE A 249 -1.51 11.09 12.87
C PHE A 249 -1.10 11.17 14.36
N LYS A 250 -0.94 12.40 14.88
CA LYS A 250 -0.62 12.59 16.29
C LYS A 250 -1.71 12.03 17.21
N SER A 251 -2.97 12.27 16.88
CA SER A 251 -4.10 11.77 17.68
C SER A 251 -4.19 10.24 17.63
N LEU A 252 -3.92 9.61 16.46
CA LEU A 252 -3.87 8.15 16.32
C LEU A 252 -2.77 7.56 17.21
N LEU A 253 -1.53 8.06 17.12
CA LEU A 253 -0.43 7.58 17.97
C LEU A 253 -0.77 7.71 19.46
N GLN A 254 -1.25 8.88 19.90
CA GLN A 254 -1.61 9.12 21.30
C GLN A 254 -2.73 8.19 21.80
N THR A 255 -3.64 7.79 20.91
CA THR A 255 -4.76 6.92 21.26
C THR A 255 -4.39 5.43 21.22
N LEU A 256 -3.55 5.01 20.26
CA LEU A 256 -3.22 3.60 20.03
C LEU A 256 -2.05 3.11 20.90
N MET A 257 -1.00 3.93 21.10
CA MET A 257 0.19 3.50 21.86
C MET A 257 -0.10 3.00 23.28
N PRO A 258 -0.99 3.62 24.08
CA PRO A 258 -1.28 3.12 25.44
C PRO A 258 -1.87 1.73 25.48
N VAL A 259 -2.75 1.39 24.54
CA VAL A 259 -3.47 0.11 24.51
C VAL A 259 -2.67 -1.04 23.90
N MET A 260 -1.52 -0.73 23.28
CA MET A 260 -0.60 -1.75 22.76
C MET A 260 0.46 -2.20 23.76
N LYS A 261 0.60 -1.48 24.89
CA LYS A 261 1.59 -1.77 25.94
C LYS A 261 1.04 -2.63 27.08
N GLY A 262 -0.25 -2.84 27.12
CA GLY A 262 -0.94 -3.73 28.06
C GLY A 262 -1.09 -5.11 27.45
#